data_689729c5a59801fd4d9f64113e229fc3
#
_entry.id   689729c5a59801fd4d9f64113e229fc3
#
_cell.length_a   1.000
_cell.length_b   1.000
_cell.length_c   1.000
_cell.angle_alpha   90.00
_cell.angle_beta   90.00
_cell.angle_gamma   90.00
#
_symmetry.space_group_name_H-M   'P 1'
#
loop_
_entity.id
_entity.type
_entity.pdbx_description
1 polymer ?
#
loop_
_entity_poly.entity_id
_entity_poly.type
_entity_poly.pdbx_seq_one_letter_code
_entity_poly.pdbx_strand_id
1 'polypeptide(L)'
;MKKHLTFKQKILVAGTLFGMFFGAGNLIFPVHLGQLAGRNVIPAMIGFIITAVGIPIMGVAAIGNTHSDGLQQLSNKVGKGYGYVFSCLLYLTIGPGFAIPRCATTSFTVGVAPMLSAGASESIALLIFSVIFFAIVLILSLRPGEITVWIGKVITPIFLVFLAILVVTALINPSTSVSDVEPAAGYQTGALSLGFIEGYNTMDAIAGLAFGIVVIDIIRSMGVTDDSDVAKDVLSSGLLTSIPMIVIYVTTILMGTQSRGLFETSENGGIALAQISGHYLGRAGSLVLAVTITCACLKTAIGLVTSCSDAFSRMFPKGLSYRAWAVIFTVLSFLISNFGLSKIISYSLPLLLFLYPLAITLILLALFGNLFHHDRAVYVSVTAFTCIAALFDLAKALPANLKTALHLDGVVGLAEKILPFFDISLGWVLPAFVGLVLGLIIHFVKKQKAA
;
A
#
# COMPACT_ATOMS: atom_id res chain seq x y z
N MET A 1 24.32 -7.22 25.90
CA MET A 1 23.36 -7.30 24.74
C MET A 1 21.95 -7.22 25.31
N LYS A 2 21.13 -6.36 24.78
CA LYS A 2 19.71 -6.28 25.21
C LYS A 2 18.93 -7.45 24.60
N LYS A 3 18.09 -8.10 25.41
CA LYS A 3 17.25 -9.19 24.93
C LYS A 3 16.02 -8.69 24.19
N HIS A 4 15.41 -7.57 24.63
CA HIS A 4 14.25 -6.94 24.01
C HIS A 4 14.29 -5.44 24.13
N LEU A 5 13.56 -4.75 23.24
CA LEU A 5 13.32 -3.32 23.33
C LEU A 5 12.48 -2.97 24.56
N THR A 6 12.77 -1.84 25.19
CA THR A 6 11.90 -1.25 26.21
C THR A 6 10.59 -0.77 25.56
N PHE A 7 9.52 -0.60 26.35
CA PHE A 7 8.23 -0.11 25.84
C PHE A 7 8.35 1.24 25.11
N LYS A 8 9.17 2.18 25.62
CA LYS A 8 9.45 3.47 24.98
C LYS A 8 10.12 3.29 23.61
N GLN A 9 11.06 2.36 23.49
CA GLN A 9 11.71 2.04 22.22
C GLN A 9 10.75 1.39 21.24
N LYS A 10 9.86 0.50 21.70
CA LYS A 10 8.80 -0.08 20.86
C LYS A 10 7.85 0.98 20.31
N ILE A 11 7.45 1.98 21.12
CA ILE A 11 6.66 3.12 20.66
C ILE A 11 7.43 3.93 19.60
N LEU A 12 8.74 4.12 19.78
CA LEU A 12 9.55 4.83 18.78
C LEU A 12 9.60 4.08 17.45
N VAL A 13 9.83 2.77 17.48
CA VAL A 13 9.79 1.91 16.28
C VAL A 13 8.40 1.91 15.67
N ALA A 14 7.36 1.81 16.48
CA ALA A 14 5.96 1.87 16.01
C ALA A 14 5.62 3.21 15.34
N GLY A 15 6.07 4.32 15.91
CA GLY A 15 5.91 5.65 15.30
C GLY A 15 6.67 5.79 13.98
N THR A 16 7.83 5.18 13.87
CA THR A 16 8.60 5.15 12.61
C THR A 16 7.88 4.32 11.56
N LEU A 17 7.41 3.11 11.92
CA LEU A 17 6.59 2.25 11.05
C LEU A 17 5.33 2.97 10.57
N PHE A 18 4.59 3.59 11.48
CA PHE A 18 3.43 4.40 11.15
C PHE A 18 3.78 5.47 10.13
N GLY A 19 4.87 6.22 10.37
CA GLY A 19 5.32 7.27 9.46
C GLY A 19 5.77 6.75 8.09
N MET A 20 6.22 5.50 8.00
CA MET A 20 6.61 4.86 6.72
C MET A 20 5.38 4.37 5.94
N PHE A 21 4.38 3.79 6.62
CA PHE A 21 3.16 3.33 5.99
C PHE A 21 2.21 4.48 5.65
N PHE A 22 2.06 5.43 6.55
CA PHE A 22 1.03 6.46 6.43
C PHE A 22 1.37 7.49 5.35
N GLY A 23 0.76 7.33 4.19
CA GLY A 23 0.94 8.17 2.99
C GLY A 23 -0.38 8.62 2.37
N ALA A 24 -0.32 9.10 1.13
CA ALA A 24 -1.45 9.61 0.38
C ALA A 24 -2.62 8.61 0.29
N GLY A 25 -2.30 7.33 0.02
CA GLY A 25 -3.30 6.27 -0.12
C GLY A 25 -4.13 6.05 1.14
N ASN A 26 -3.46 6.08 2.30
CA ASN A 26 -4.07 5.85 3.61
C ASN A 26 -5.09 6.91 4.02
N LEU A 27 -5.13 8.02 3.30
CA LEU A 27 -6.11 9.09 3.51
C LEU A 27 -7.30 8.97 2.56
N ILE A 28 -7.04 8.74 1.28
CA ILE A 28 -8.07 8.84 0.26
C ILE A 28 -8.90 7.55 0.14
N PHE A 29 -8.28 6.36 0.23
CA PHE A 29 -9.02 5.12 0.02
C PHE A 29 -10.03 4.80 1.12
N PRO A 30 -9.76 5.00 2.43
CA PRO A 30 -10.78 4.78 3.45
C PRO A 30 -12.01 5.68 3.27
N VAL A 31 -11.82 6.95 2.93
CA VAL A 31 -12.94 7.88 2.70
C VAL A 31 -13.79 7.42 1.52
N HIS A 32 -13.15 7.04 0.41
CA HIS A 32 -13.85 6.55 -0.77
C HIS A 32 -14.57 5.23 -0.51
N LEU A 33 -13.92 4.30 0.19
CA LEU A 33 -14.55 3.05 0.63
C LEU A 33 -15.85 3.32 1.41
N GLY A 34 -15.82 4.30 2.32
CA GLY A 34 -17.00 4.70 3.08
C GLY A 34 -18.14 5.16 2.17
N GLN A 35 -17.85 6.00 1.17
CA GLN A 35 -18.84 6.45 0.19
C GLN A 35 -19.44 5.30 -0.62
N LEU A 36 -18.64 4.32 -1.02
CA LEU A 36 -19.07 3.17 -1.82
C LEU A 36 -19.83 2.13 -1.00
N ALA A 37 -19.36 1.86 0.22
CA ALA A 37 -19.92 0.80 1.05
C ALA A 37 -21.28 1.14 1.67
N GLY A 38 -21.59 2.43 1.87
CA GLY A 38 -22.86 2.86 2.44
C GLY A 38 -23.21 2.12 3.74
N ARG A 39 -24.45 1.65 3.89
CA ARG A 39 -24.88 0.87 5.08
C ARG A 39 -24.11 -0.44 5.29
N ASN A 40 -23.44 -0.97 4.28
CA ASN A 40 -22.60 -2.17 4.38
C ASN A 40 -21.14 -1.84 4.75
N VAL A 41 -20.91 -0.70 5.39
CA VAL A 41 -19.58 -0.19 5.74
C VAL A 41 -18.81 -1.10 6.70
N ILE A 42 -19.48 -1.80 7.63
CA ILE A 42 -18.79 -2.64 8.63
C ILE A 42 -18.06 -3.82 7.99
N PRO A 43 -18.68 -4.69 7.17
CA PRO A 43 -17.94 -5.75 6.49
C PRO A 43 -16.88 -5.21 5.52
N ALA A 44 -17.13 -4.11 4.82
CA ALA A 44 -16.13 -3.46 3.96
C ALA A 44 -14.90 -2.98 4.76
N MET A 45 -15.13 -2.35 5.91
CA MET A 45 -14.10 -1.88 6.83
C MET A 45 -13.25 -3.03 7.38
N ILE A 46 -13.86 -4.15 7.76
CA ILE A 46 -13.14 -5.35 8.23
C ILE A 46 -12.21 -5.86 7.13
N GLY A 47 -12.72 -6.03 5.90
CA GLY A 47 -11.91 -6.44 4.75
C GLY A 47 -10.73 -5.50 4.51
N PHE A 48 -10.97 -4.20 4.52
CA PHE A 48 -9.97 -3.17 4.33
C PHE A 48 -8.86 -3.21 5.41
N ILE A 49 -9.25 -3.31 6.69
CA ILE A 49 -8.29 -3.36 7.81
C ILE A 49 -7.40 -4.60 7.73
N ILE A 50 -7.93 -5.75 7.31
CA ILE A 50 -7.12 -6.97 7.15
C ILE A 50 -5.97 -6.71 6.18
N THR A 51 -6.23 -6.10 5.03
CA THR A 51 -5.21 -5.88 4.00
C THR A 51 -4.39 -4.61 4.19
N ALA A 52 -4.99 -3.54 4.66
CA ALA A 52 -4.29 -2.27 4.83
C ALA A 52 -3.54 -2.14 6.16
N VAL A 53 -3.79 -3.04 7.14
CA VAL A 53 -3.08 -3.04 8.43
C VAL A 53 -2.48 -4.40 8.75
N GLY A 54 -3.27 -5.47 8.69
CA GLY A 54 -2.83 -6.81 9.08
C GLY A 54 -1.68 -7.33 8.21
N ILE A 55 -1.90 -7.38 6.90
CA ILE A 55 -0.88 -7.91 5.96
C ILE A 55 0.42 -7.11 5.97
N PRO A 56 0.42 -5.75 5.98
CA PRO A 56 1.65 -4.96 6.07
C PRO A 56 2.51 -5.30 7.28
N ILE A 57 1.91 -5.42 8.45
CA ILE A 57 2.62 -5.78 9.69
C ILE A 57 3.20 -7.19 9.60
N MET A 58 2.42 -8.13 9.07
CA MET A 58 2.92 -9.48 8.80
C MET A 58 4.06 -9.47 7.77
N GLY A 59 4.03 -8.57 6.79
CA GLY A 59 5.10 -8.39 5.81
C GLY A 59 6.42 -7.98 6.43
N VAL A 60 6.41 -7.00 7.33
CA VAL A 60 7.61 -6.59 8.09
C VAL A 60 8.11 -7.75 8.98
N ALA A 61 7.18 -8.44 9.67
CA ALA A 61 7.52 -9.58 10.50
C ALA A 61 8.11 -10.76 9.71
N ALA A 62 7.65 -10.98 8.48
CA ALA A 62 8.16 -12.02 7.59
C ALA A 62 9.64 -11.85 7.24
N ILE A 63 10.08 -10.60 6.99
CA ILE A 63 11.50 -10.29 6.76
C ILE A 63 12.33 -10.62 8.00
N GLY A 64 11.85 -10.22 9.20
CA GLY A 64 12.52 -10.54 10.47
C GLY A 64 12.59 -12.03 10.75
N ASN A 65 11.48 -12.76 10.59
CA ASN A 65 11.39 -14.19 10.88
C ASN A 65 12.27 -15.07 9.97
N THR A 66 12.55 -14.60 8.76
CA THR A 66 13.37 -15.35 7.78
C THR A 66 14.83 -14.96 7.77
N HIS A 67 15.25 -14.04 8.66
CA HIS A 67 16.61 -13.50 8.72
C HIS A 67 17.10 -12.98 7.37
N SER A 68 16.16 -12.39 6.59
CA SER A 68 16.46 -11.91 5.24
C SER A 68 16.93 -10.45 5.28
N ASP A 69 17.96 -10.13 4.48
CA ASP A 69 18.48 -8.76 4.31
C ASP A 69 17.58 -7.91 3.38
N GLY A 70 16.30 -8.26 3.30
CA GLY A 70 15.29 -7.56 2.52
C GLY A 70 14.48 -8.44 1.61
N LEU A 71 13.61 -7.80 0.82
CA LEU A 71 12.64 -8.45 -0.06
C LEU A 71 13.28 -9.42 -1.05
N GLN A 72 14.37 -9.03 -1.71
CA GLN A 72 15.01 -9.85 -2.73
C GLN A 72 15.51 -11.18 -2.16
N GLN A 73 16.15 -11.15 -0.99
CA GLN A 73 16.66 -12.36 -0.35
C GLN A 73 15.52 -13.28 0.11
N LEU A 74 14.43 -12.71 0.64
CA LEU A 74 13.22 -13.47 0.96
C LEU A 74 12.64 -14.14 -0.29
N SER A 75 12.49 -13.40 -1.37
CA SER A 75 11.93 -13.89 -2.64
C SER A 75 12.85 -14.94 -3.32
N ASN A 76 14.15 -14.90 -3.06
CA ASN A 76 15.11 -15.90 -3.54
C ASN A 76 14.84 -17.32 -2.98
N LYS A 77 14.06 -17.45 -1.90
CA LYS A 77 13.61 -18.78 -1.40
C LYS A 77 12.78 -19.53 -2.45
N VAL A 78 12.06 -18.83 -3.31
CA VAL A 78 11.39 -19.40 -4.50
C VAL A 78 12.43 -19.73 -5.58
N GLY A 79 13.27 -18.76 -5.92
CA GLY A 79 14.35 -18.91 -6.90
C GLY A 79 14.99 -17.56 -7.21
N LYS A 80 16.28 -17.56 -7.58
CA LYS A 80 17.02 -16.32 -7.86
C LYS A 80 16.37 -15.44 -8.93
N GLY A 81 15.91 -16.04 -10.04
CA GLY A 81 15.22 -15.30 -11.11
C GLY A 81 13.91 -14.67 -10.64
N TYR A 82 13.10 -15.44 -9.90
CA TYR A 82 11.87 -14.92 -9.29
C TYR A 82 12.17 -13.78 -8.33
N GLY A 83 13.18 -13.91 -7.47
CA GLY A 83 13.57 -12.89 -6.52
C GLY A 83 13.90 -11.55 -7.19
N TYR A 84 14.65 -11.56 -8.30
CA TYR A 84 14.91 -10.34 -9.07
C TYR A 84 13.63 -9.76 -9.70
N VAL A 85 12.88 -10.58 -10.44
CA VAL A 85 11.67 -10.12 -11.16
C VAL A 85 10.63 -9.57 -10.19
N PHE A 86 10.31 -10.32 -9.13
CA PHE A 86 9.30 -9.92 -8.15
C PHE A 86 9.71 -8.65 -7.41
N SER A 87 10.99 -8.57 -6.97
CA SER A 87 11.48 -7.36 -6.29
C SER A 87 11.47 -6.14 -7.20
N CYS A 88 11.90 -6.27 -8.47
CA CYS A 88 11.84 -5.18 -9.44
C CYS A 88 10.40 -4.71 -9.66
N LEU A 89 9.46 -5.63 -9.90
CA LEU A 89 8.05 -5.29 -10.10
C LEU A 89 7.46 -4.60 -8.88
N LEU A 90 7.75 -5.10 -7.68
CA LEU A 90 7.26 -4.52 -6.45
C LEU A 90 7.82 -3.11 -6.24
N TYR A 91 9.13 -2.91 -6.33
CA TYR A 91 9.74 -1.59 -6.16
C TYR A 91 9.33 -0.61 -7.26
N LEU A 92 9.14 -1.06 -8.51
CA LEU A 92 8.62 -0.20 -9.57
C LEU A 92 7.16 0.20 -9.31
N THR A 93 6.36 -0.67 -8.71
CA THR A 93 4.95 -0.40 -8.36
C THR A 93 4.84 0.61 -7.22
N ILE A 94 5.53 0.41 -6.09
CA ILE A 94 5.52 1.36 -4.98
C ILE A 94 6.38 2.61 -5.25
N GLY A 95 7.26 2.53 -6.21
CA GLY A 95 8.14 3.60 -6.66
C GLY A 95 7.50 4.41 -7.79
N PRO A 96 8.21 4.50 -8.93
CA PRO A 96 7.87 5.42 -10.02
C PRO A 96 6.57 5.05 -10.74
N GLY A 97 6.09 3.81 -10.66
CA GLY A 97 4.89 3.38 -11.37
C GLY A 97 3.61 4.02 -10.84
N PHE A 98 3.40 3.96 -9.53
CA PHE A 98 2.11 4.37 -8.97
C PHE A 98 2.20 5.16 -7.66
N ALA A 99 2.90 4.71 -6.62
CA ALA A 99 2.78 5.37 -5.32
C ALA A 99 3.44 6.76 -5.28
N ILE A 100 4.61 6.95 -5.91
CA ILE A 100 5.26 8.25 -5.97
C ILE A 100 4.46 9.26 -6.81
N PRO A 101 4.00 8.93 -8.06
CA PRO A 101 3.13 9.82 -8.83
C PRO A 101 1.84 10.17 -8.09
N ARG A 102 1.26 9.20 -7.39
CA ARG A 102 0.04 9.39 -6.59
C ARG A 102 0.24 10.40 -5.45
N CYS A 103 1.42 10.47 -4.85
CA CYS A 103 1.71 11.50 -3.84
C CYS A 103 1.53 12.92 -4.41
N ALA A 104 2.03 13.19 -5.60
CA ALA A 104 1.88 14.49 -6.25
C ALA A 104 0.42 14.76 -6.62
N THR A 105 -0.24 13.80 -7.29
CA THR A 105 -1.63 13.96 -7.74
C THR A 105 -2.63 14.06 -6.60
N THR A 106 -2.45 13.30 -5.51
CA THR A 106 -3.29 13.46 -4.31
C THR A 106 -3.13 14.83 -3.68
N SER A 107 -1.88 15.31 -3.54
CA SER A 107 -1.62 16.66 -3.03
C SER A 107 -2.27 17.74 -3.89
N PHE A 108 -2.22 17.57 -5.20
CA PHE A 108 -2.88 18.47 -6.14
C PHE A 108 -4.40 18.42 -6.01
N THR A 109 -5.00 17.22 -6.09
CA THR A 109 -6.45 17.02 -6.08
C THR A 109 -7.09 17.51 -4.78
N VAL A 110 -6.44 17.27 -3.63
CA VAL A 110 -6.96 17.70 -2.33
C VAL A 110 -6.64 19.17 -2.03
N GLY A 111 -5.44 19.62 -2.43
CA GLY A 111 -4.91 20.89 -2.00
C GLY A 111 -5.08 22.02 -3.00
N VAL A 112 -4.84 21.80 -4.27
CA VAL A 112 -4.75 22.86 -5.29
C VAL A 112 -5.99 22.92 -6.16
N ALA A 113 -6.50 21.78 -6.64
CA ALA A 113 -7.63 21.73 -7.55
C ALA A 113 -8.89 22.46 -7.03
N PRO A 114 -9.27 22.34 -5.72
CA PRO A 114 -10.43 23.06 -5.20
C PRO A 114 -10.26 24.59 -5.13
N MET A 115 -9.02 25.08 -5.27
CA MET A 115 -8.71 26.52 -5.19
C MET A 115 -8.58 27.17 -6.58
N LEU A 116 -8.67 26.39 -7.65
CA LEU A 116 -8.58 26.90 -9.01
C LEU A 116 -9.79 27.76 -9.33
N SER A 117 -9.55 28.89 -10.02
CA SER A 117 -10.62 29.77 -10.51
C SER A 117 -11.40 29.09 -11.65
N ALA A 118 -12.66 29.45 -11.78
CA ALA A 118 -13.49 28.99 -12.89
C ALA A 118 -12.83 29.36 -14.24
N GLY A 119 -12.58 28.34 -15.08
CA GLY A 119 -11.92 28.49 -16.37
C GLY A 119 -10.39 28.23 -16.36
N ALA A 120 -9.76 28.00 -15.20
CA ALA A 120 -8.37 27.57 -15.17
C ALA A 120 -8.22 26.14 -15.72
N SER A 121 -7.20 25.90 -16.53
CA SER A 121 -6.90 24.55 -17.01
C SER A 121 -6.28 23.70 -15.88
N GLU A 122 -7.04 22.72 -15.42
CA GLU A 122 -6.59 21.78 -14.38
C GLU A 122 -5.31 21.04 -14.80
N SER A 123 -5.20 20.65 -16.08
CA SER A 123 -4.02 19.95 -16.60
C SER A 123 -2.75 20.83 -16.56
N ILE A 124 -2.87 22.12 -16.86
CA ILE A 124 -1.74 23.05 -16.78
C ILE A 124 -1.35 23.29 -15.33
N ALA A 125 -2.34 23.46 -14.44
CA ALA A 125 -2.10 23.63 -13.01
C ALA A 125 -1.43 22.39 -12.41
N LEU A 126 -1.87 21.17 -12.76
CA LEU A 126 -1.24 19.93 -12.36
C LEU A 126 0.20 19.83 -12.87
N LEU A 127 0.46 20.21 -14.12
CA LEU A 127 1.82 20.20 -14.69
C LEU A 127 2.75 21.13 -13.90
N ILE A 128 2.34 22.37 -13.64
CA ILE A 128 3.14 23.34 -12.87
C ILE A 128 3.38 22.82 -11.44
N PHE A 129 2.33 22.32 -10.78
CA PHE A 129 2.44 21.76 -9.44
C PHE A 129 3.39 20.57 -9.39
N SER A 130 3.28 19.63 -10.34
CA SER A 130 4.12 18.43 -10.38
C SER A 130 5.58 18.76 -10.68
N VAL A 131 5.89 19.75 -11.52
CA VAL A 131 7.27 20.23 -11.70
C VAL A 131 7.87 20.70 -10.38
N ILE A 132 7.16 21.54 -9.63
CA ILE A 132 7.63 22.06 -8.33
C ILE A 132 7.78 20.91 -7.32
N PHE A 133 6.76 20.06 -7.23
CA PHE A 133 6.74 18.92 -6.30
C PHE A 133 7.92 17.98 -6.53
N PHE A 134 8.15 17.56 -7.79
CA PHE A 134 9.22 16.62 -8.11
C PHE A 134 10.61 17.25 -8.13
N ALA A 135 10.73 18.56 -8.37
CA ALA A 135 12.00 19.27 -8.16
C ALA A 135 12.41 19.22 -6.67
N ILE A 136 11.46 19.47 -5.75
CA ILE A 136 11.71 19.36 -4.30
C ILE A 136 12.06 17.91 -3.92
N VAL A 137 11.29 16.93 -4.40
CA VAL A 137 11.54 15.50 -4.15
C VAL A 137 12.95 15.12 -4.61
N LEU A 138 13.37 15.51 -5.81
CA LEU A 138 14.68 15.18 -6.35
C LEU A 138 15.82 15.78 -5.51
N ILE A 139 15.73 17.09 -5.23
CA ILE A 139 16.77 17.81 -4.46
C ILE A 139 16.96 17.16 -3.10
N LEU A 140 15.86 16.82 -2.40
CA LEU A 140 15.90 16.23 -1.06
C LEU A 140 16.32 14.75 -1.08
N SER A 141 15.94 13.99 -2.10
CA SER A 141 16.36 12.59 -2.25
C SER A 141 17.84 12.44 -2.59
N LEU A 142 18.43 13.43 -3.28
CA LEU A 142 19.87 13.44 -3.57
C LEU A 142 20.74 13.86 -2.39
N ARG A 143 20.14 14.47 -1.36
CA ARG A 143 20.79 14.90 -0.13
C ARG A 143 19.99 14.40 1.08
N PRO A 144 19.96 13.10 1.35
CA PRO A 144 19.25 12.55 2.50
C PRO A 144 19.88 13.13 3.77
N GLY A 145 19.19 13.99 4.48
CA GLY A 145 19.69 14.71 5.63
C GLY A 145 18.56 15.10 6.59
N GLU A 146 18.86 15.99 7.53
CA GLU A 146 18.02 16.40 8.65
C GLU A 146 16.64 16.93 8.25
N ILE A 147 16.49 17.50 7.03
CA ILE A 147 15.22 18.09 6.55
C ILE A 147 14.11 17.04 6.48
N THR A 148 14.41 15.83 5.97
CA THR A 148 13.42 14.74 5.89
C THR A 148 12.97 14.29 7.29
N VAL A 149 13.90 14.28 8.24
CA VAL A 149 13.61 13.98 9.64
C VAL A 149 12.75 15.08 10.28
N TRP A 150 13.05 16.35 9.97
CA TRP A 150 12.32 17.50 10.51
C TRP A 150 10.89 17.56 9.98
N ILE A 151 10.70 17.34 8.66
CA ILE A 151 9.37 17.22 8.04
C ILE A 151 8.56 16.12 8.75
N GLY A 152 9.17 14.96 9.01
CA GLY A 152 8.50 13.86 9.70
C GLY A 152 8.17 14.14 11.17
N LYS A 153 9.04 14.84 11.89
CA LYS A 153 8.84 15.13 13.33
C LYS A 153 7.85 16.25 13.60
N VAL A 154 7.73 17.22 12.71
CA VAL A 154 6.88 18.41 12.93
C VAL A 154 5.60 18.33 12.12
N ILE A 155 5.70 18.07 10.82
CA ILE A 155 4.54 18.16 9.92
C ILE A 155 3.59 16.98 10.10
N THR A 156 4.10 15.77 10.33
CA THR A 156 3.23 14.60 10.54
C THR A 156 2.31 14.76 11.78
N PRO A 157 2.79 15.16 12.96
CA PRO A 157 1.89 15.46 14.09
C PRO A 157 0.87 16.55 13.81
N ILE A 158 1.28 17.65 13.18
CA ILE A 158 0.36 18.75 12.82
C ILE A 158 -0.74 18.23 11.89
N PHE A 159 -0.36 17.48 10.87
CA PHE A 159 -1.32 16.85 9.96
C PHE A 159 -2.29 15.91 10.68
N LEU A 160 -1.81 15.05 11.60
CA LEU A 160 -2.67 14.14 12.37
C LEU A 160 -3.64 14.88 13.29
N VAL A 161 -3.20 15.96 13.91
CA VAL A 161 -4.08 16.82 14.72
C VAL A 161 -5.16 17.45 13.85
N PHE A 162 -4.81 17.97 12.68
CA PHE A 162 -5.76 18.55 11.76
C PHE A 162 -6.74 17.51 11.21
N LEU A 163 -6.26 16.34 10.84
CA LEU A 163 -7.12 15.22 10.42
C LEU A 163 -8.07 14.80 11.54
N ALA A 164 -7.59 14.75 12.78
CA ALA A 164 -8.43 14.44 13.93
C ALA A 164 -9.53 15.51 14.12
N ILE A 165 -9.20 16.80 13.98
CA ILE A 165 -10.20 17.88 14.04
C ILE A 165 -11.26 17.71 12.95
N LEU A 166 -10.86 17.47 11.70
CA LEU A 166 -11.77 17.26 10.59
C LEU A 166 -12.70 16.06 10.85
N VAL A 167 -12.11 14.91 11.21
CA VAL A 167 -12.85 13.68 11.47
C VAL A 167 -13.82 13.84 12.63
N VAL A 168 -13.36 14.39 13.76
CA VAL A 168 -14.21 14.61 14.93
C VAL A 168 -15.35 15.58 14.61
N THR A 169 -15.06 16.66 13.89
CA THR A 169 -16.11 17.63 13.48
C THR A 169 -17.15 16.97 12.59
N ALA A 170 -16.73 16.17 11.63
CA ALA A 170 -17.64 15.46 10.72
C ALA A 170 -18.48 14.40 11.45
N LEU A 171 -17.87 13.61 12.34
CA LEU A 171 -18.57 12.53 13.07
C LEU A 171 -19.54 13.06 14.14
N ILE A 172 -19.27 14.21 14.74
CA ILE A 172 -20.18 14.86 15.72
C ILE A 172 -21.35 15.52 15.01
N ASN A 173 -21.15 15.99 13.77
CA ASN A 173 -22.18 16.64 12.97
C ASN A 173 -22.48 15.79 11.70
N PRO A 174 -22.99 14.56 11.84
CA PRO A 174 -23.22 13.69 10.70
C PRO A 174 -24.30 14.29 9.79
N SER A 175 -24.04 14.30 8.49
CA SER A 175 -25.01 14.78 7.50
C SER A 175 -26.12 13.77 7.22
N THR A 176 -25.88 12.50 7.50
CA THR A 176 -26.86 11.41 7.36
C THR A 176 -26.52 10.25 8.30
N SER A 177 -27.49 9.39 8.57
CA SER A 177 -27.23 8.11 9.25
C SER A 177 -26.57 7.12 8.31
N VAL A 178 -25.67 6.30 8.82
CA VAL A 178 -25.01 5.23 8.06
C VAL A 178 -26.03 4.25 7.46
N SER A 179 -27.13 3.98 8.18
CA SER A 179 -28.22 3.08 7.73
C SER A 179 -28.94 3.59 6.47
N ASP A 180 -28.94 4.89 6.24
CA ASP A 180 -29.73 5.53 5.18
C ASP A 180 -28.92 5.68 3.87
N VAL A 181 -27.62 5.33 3.91
CA VAL A 181 -26.76 5.42 2.74
C VAL A 181 -26.81 4.11 1.93
N GLU A 182 -27.32 4.19 0.72
CA GLU A 182 -27.36 3.03 -0.20
C GLU A 182 -25.93 2.67 -0.65
N PRO A 183 -25.54 1.37 -0.56
CA PRO A 183 -24.26 0.90 -1.05
C PRO A 183 -24.21 0.87 -2.58
N ALA A 184 -23.06 1.13 -3.16
CA ALA A 184 -22.80 0.90 -4.58
C ALA A 184 -23.04 -0.57 -4.94
N ALA A 185 -23.39 -0.85 -6.21
CA ALA A 185 -23.89 -2.15 -6.67
C ALA A 185 -23.06 -3.36 -6.18
N GLY A 186 -21.74 -3.31 -6.28
CA GLY A 186 -20.88 -4.41 -5.82
C GLY A 186 -20.84 -4.57 -4.30
N TYR A 187 -21.07 -3.50 -3.54
CA TYR A 187 -21.03 -3.52 -2.07
C TYR A 187 -22.35 -4.01 -1.43
N GLN A 188 -23.38 -4.27 -2.21
CA GLN A 188 -24.63 -4.83 -1.69
C GLN A 188 -24.45 -6.26 -1.17
N THR A 189 -23.67 -7.07 -1.86
CA THR A 189 -23.44 -8.49 -1.53
C THR A 189 -21.98 -8.83 -1.21
N GLY A 190 -21.02 -8.10 -1.78
CA GLY A 190 -19.57 -8.37 -1.70
C GLY A 190 -18.76 -7.39 -0.85
N ALA A 191 -19.37 -6.70 0.11
CA ALA A 191 -18.72 -5.60 0.83
C ALA A 191 -17.39 -5.99 1.52
N LEU A 192 -17.32 -7.19 2.12
CA LEU A 192 -16.10 -7.66 2.80
C LEU A 192 -14.96 -7.91 1.80
N SER A 193 -15.24 -8.60 0.69
CA SER A 193 -14.23 -8.91 -0.32
C SER A 193 -13.80 -7.66 -1.08
N LEU A 194 -14.73 -6.76 -1.42
CA LEU A 194 -14.39 -5.48 -2.04
C LEU A 194 -13.58 -4.59 -1.09
N GLY A 195 -13.92 -4.54 0.19
CA GLY A 195 -13.11 -3.86 1.19
C GLY A 195 -11.69 -4.45 1.28
N PHE A 196 -11.56 -5.78 1.24
CA PHE A 196 -10.27 -6.47 1.22
C PHE A 196 -9.44 -6.06 -0.01
N ILE A 197 -10.05 -6.01 -1.19
CA ILE A 197 -9.38 -5.59 -2.43
C ILE A 197 -9.08 -4.08 -2.41
N GLU A 198 -9.99 -3.24 -1.87
CA GLU A 198 -9.73 -1.81 -1.75
C GLU A 198 -8.51 -1.50 -0.88
N GLY A 199 -8.25 -2.36 0.13
CA GLY A 199 -7.03 -2.28 0.91
C GLY A 199 -5.73 -2.47 0.09
N TYR A 200 -5.77 -3.13 -1.08
CA TYR A 200 -4.62 -3.23 -1.99
C TYR A 200 -4.18 -1.86 -2.50
N ASN A 201 -5.12 -0.95 -2.68
CA ASN A 201 -4.85 0.40 -3.17
C ASN A 201 -3.99 1.23 -2.20
N THR A 202 -3.91 0.89 -0.91
CA THR A 202 -2.97 1.55 0.01
C THR A 202 -1.52 1.23 -0.31
N MET A 203 -1.24 0.07 -0.92
CA MET A 203 0.09 -0.47 -1.23
C MET A 203 0.93 -0.81 0.01
N ASP A 204 0.33 -0.78 1.21
CA ASP A 204 1.06 -0.97 2.47
C ASP A 204 1.62 -2.39 2.64
N ALA A 205 0.91 -3.43 2.15
CA ALA A 205 1.39 -4.80 2.27
C ALA A 205 2.70 -5.04 1.48
N ILE A 206 2.77 -4.51 0.26
CA ILE A 206 3.98 -4.57 -0.55
C ILE A 206 5.06 -3.62 -0.01
N ALA A 207 4.66 -2.47 0.55
CA ALA A 207 5.57 -1.56 1.24
C ALA A 207 6.15 -2.20 2.52
N GLY A 208 5.37 -2.99 3.27
CA GLY A 208 5.83 -3.72 4.44
C GLY A 208 6.98 -4.68 4.13
N LEU A 209 6.90 -5.38 3.01
CA LEU A 209 8.01 -6.21 2.52
C LEU A 209 9.25 -5.38 2.12
N ALA A 210 9.02 -4.21 1.51
CA ALA A 210 10.12 -3.35 1.08
C ALA A 210 10.81 -2.64 2.25
N PHE A 211 10.06 -2.24 3.28
CA PHE A 211 10.57 -1.48 4.42
C PHE A 211 11.02 -2.35 5.59
N GLY A 212 10.74 -3.66 5.57
CA GLY A 212 11.04 -4.56 6.67
C GLY A 212 12.49 -4.49 7.14
N ILE A 213 13.45 -4.41 6.20
CA ILE A 213 14.88 -4.31 6.54
C ILE A 213 15.19 -3.03 7.31
N VAL A 214 14.60 -1.89 6.96
CA VAL A 214 14.84 -0.61 7.63
C VAL A 214 14.44 -0.70 9.11
N VAL A 215 13.32 -1.36 9.40
CA VAL A 215 12.82 -1.56 10.76
C VAL A 215 13.74 -2.48 11.56
N ILE A 216 14.22 -3.55 10.93
CA ILE A 216 15.19 -4.48 11.53
C ILE A 216 16.49 -3.74 11.89
N ASP A 217 17.01 -2.93 10.97
CA ASP A 217 18.23 -2.14 11.20
C ASP A 217 18.06 -1.14 12.36
N ILE A 218 16.89 -0.50 12.46
CA ILE A 218 16.57 0.37 13.59
C ILE A 218 16.58 -0.41 14.91
N ILE A 219 15.95 -1.58 14.97
CA ILE A 219 15.91 -2.42 16.18
C ILE A 219 17.33 -2.90 16.56
N ARG A 220 18.11 -3.34 15.58
CA ARG A 220 19.52 -3.74 15.78
C ARG A 220 20.39 -2.59 16.28
N SER A 221 20.20 -1.38 15.76
CA SER A 221 20.91 -0.18 16.22
C SER A 221 20.59 0.19 17.66
N MET A 222 19.44 -0.24 18.19
CA MET A 222 19.05 -0.07 19.59
C MET A 222 19.62 -1.16 20.54
N GLY A 223 20.43 -2.09 20.00
CA GLY A 223 21.20 -3.08 20.76
C GLY A 223 20.55 -4.46 20.89
N VAL A 224 19.47 -4.77 20.15
CA VAL A 224 18.90 -6.12 20.03
C VAL A 224 19.53 -6.78 18.82
N THR A 225 20.33 -7.82 19.04
CA THR A 225 21.13 -8.46 17.97
C THR A 225 20.72 -9.89 17.67
N ASP A 226 20.03 -10.56 18.60
CA ASP A 226 19.48 -11.89 18.36
C ASP A 226 18.28 -11.82 17.40
N ASP A 227 18.34 -12.60 16.34
CA ASP A 227 17.34 -12.53 15.27
C ASP A 227 15.93 -12.92 15.71
N SER A 228 15.81 -13.88 16.64
CA SER A 228 14.50 -14.29 17.20
C SER A 228 13.89 -13.16 18.05
N ASP A 229 14.72 -12.44 18.81
CA ASP A 229 14.29 -11.33 19.64
C ASP A 229 13.98 -10.09 18.77
N VAL A 230 14.75 -9.86 17.70
CA VAL A 230 14.43 -8.84 16.67
C VAL A 230 13.06 -9.10 16.05
N ALA A 231 12.78 -10.35 15.61
CA ALA A 231 11.50 -10.69 15.02
C ALA A 231 10.30 -10.45 15.97
N LYS A 232 10.46 -10.78 17.27
CA LYS A 232 9.44 -10.50 18.29
C LYS A 232 9.24 -9.00 18.51
N ASP A 233 10.32 -8.23 18.53
CA ASP A 233 10.24 -6.78 18.69
C ASP A 233 9.67 -6.08 17.45
N VAL A 234 9.93 -6.59 16.24
CA VAL A 234 9.25 -6.17 14.99
C VAL A 234 7.74 -6.38 15.12
N LEU A 235 7.31 -7.60 15.48
CA LEU A 235 5.90 -7.93 15.60
C LEU A 235 5.20 -7.08 16.67
N SER A 236 5.82 -6.95 17.85
CA SER A 236 5.22 -6.17 18.95
C SER A 236 5.15 -4.67 18.64
N SER A 237 6.14 -4.11 17.94
CA SER A 237 6.11 -2.72 17.47
C SER A 237 5.09 -2.54 16.34
N GLY A 238 4.95 -3.53 15.45
CA GLY A 238 3.94 -3.55 14.40
C GLY A 238 2.52 -3.55 14.98
N LEU A 239 2.26 -4.34 16.02
CA LEU A 239 0.96 -4.33 16.71
C LEU A 239 0.66 -2.97 17.36
N LEU A 240 1.66 -2.27 17.90
CA LEU A 240 1.47 -0.90 18.39
C LEU A 240 1.17 0.08 17.24
N THR A 241 1.77 -0.13 16.07
CA THR A 241 1.49 0.66 14.85
C THR A 241 0.07 0.47 14.34
N SER A 242 -0.49 -0.73 14.47
CA SER A 242 -1.85 -1.03 13.99
C SER A 242 -2.93 -0.21 14.69
N ILE A 243 -2.74 0.14 15.97
CA ILE A 243 -3.75 0.86 16.75
C ILE A 243 -4.10 2.22 16.11
N PRO A 244 -3.18 3.17 15.92
CA PRO A 244 -3.50 4.43 15.28
C PRO A 244 -3.97 4.26 13.83
N MET A 245 -3.44 3.28 13.07
CA MET A 245 -3.91 3.02 11.71
C MET A 245 -5.39 2.60 11.69
N ILE A 246 -5.78 1.64 12.54
CA ILE A 246 -7.17 1.19 12.66
C ILE A 246 -8.08 2.34 13.05
N VAL A 247 -7.71 3.13 14.07
CA VAL A 247 -8.51 4.28 14.51
C VAL A 247 -8.75 5.27 13.37
N ILE A 248 -7.70 5.63 12.64
CA ILE A 248 -7.81 6.57 11.51
C ILE A 248 -8.69 5.97 10.40
N TYR A 249 -8.49 4.69 10.04
CA TYR A 249 -9.27 4.07 8.97
C TYR A 249 -10.74 3.94 9.35
N VAL A 250 -11.06 3.45 10.54
CA VAL A 250 -12.45 3.36 11.02
C VAL A 250 -13.15 4.71 10.96
N THR A 251 -12.49 5.74 11.48
CA THR A 251 -13.09 7.08 11.57
C THR A 251 -13.22 7.76 10.21
N THR A 252 -12.22 7.61 9.33
CA THR A 252 -12.27 8.19 7.97
C THR A 252 -13.24 7.45 7.05
N ILE A 253 -13.40 6.13 7.19
CA ILE A 253 -14.42 5.34 6.48
C ILE A 253 -15.81 5.81 6.90
N LEU A 254 -16.09 5.93 8.20
CA LEU A 254 -17.39 6.41 8.69
C LEU A 254 -17.68 7.84 8.23
N MET A 255 -16.68 8.73 8.28
CA MET A 255 -16.80 10.09 7.74
C MET A 255 -17.14 10.06 6.24
N GLY A 256 -16.50 9.19 5.47
CA GLY A 256 -16.79 8.98 4.05
C GLY A 256 -18.24 8.53 3.82
N THR A 257 -18.73 7.55 4.59
CA THR A 257 -20.12 7.09 4.50
C THR A 257 -21.10 8.23 4.79
N GLN A 258 -20.91 8.95 5.88
CA GLN A 258 -21.81 10.04 6.29
C GLN A 258 -21.78 11.22 5.31
N SER A 259 -20.67 11.42 4.58
CA SER A 259 -20.58 12.50 3.58
C SER A 259 -21.57 12.33 2.42
N ARG A 260 -22.12 11.13 2.23
CA ARG A 260 -23.15 10.84 1.21
C ARG A 260 -24.47 11.56 1.43
N GLY A 261 -24.71 12.09 2.62
CA GLY A 261 -25.85 12.99 2.86
C GLY A 261 -25.68 14.38 2.23
N LEU A 262 -24.47 14.76 1.87
CA LEU A 262 -24.14 16.08 1.28
C LEU A 262 -23.66 15.97 -0.16
N PHE A 263 -22.96 14.90 -0.49
CA PHE A 263 -22.28 14.75 -1.77
C PHE A 263 -22.64 13.40 -2.41
N GLU A 264 -22.68 13.37 -3.72
CA GLU A 264 -22.71 12.11 -4.47
C GLU A 264 -21.38 11.35 -4.32
N THR A 265 -21.34 10.09 -4.74
CA THR A 265 -20.09 9.31 -4.74
C THR A 265 -19.08 10.00 -5.64
N SER A 266 -17.95 10.36 -5.06
CA SER A 266 -16.87 11.03 -5.79
C SER A 266 -16.14 10.04 -6.70
N GLU A 267 -15.50 10.55 -7.75
CA GLU A 267 -14.68 9.73 -8.67
C GLU A 267 -13.49 9.07 -7.95
N ASN A 268 -12.96 9.73 -6.93
CA ASN A 268 -11.89 9.21 -6.09
C ASN A 268 -11.92 9.83 -4.69
N GLY A 269 -11.22 9.21 -3.76
CA GLY A 269 -11.20 9.65 -2.37
C GLY A 269 -10.51 10.99 -2.11
N GLY A 270 -9.67 11.47 -3.04
CA GLY A 270 -9.07 12.80 -2.95
C GLY A 270 -10.12 13.89 -3.10
N ILE A 271 -10.99 13.76 -4.08
CA ILE A 271 -12.13 14.66 -4.29
C ILE A 271 -13.08 14.61 -3.09
N ALA A 272 -13.42 13.40 -2.62
CA ALA A 272 -14.27 13.23 -1.44
C ALA A 272 -13.70 13.96 -0.22
N LEU A 273 -12.43 13.78 0.08
CA LEU A 273 -11.76 14.40 1.22
C LEU A 273 -11.73 15.93 1.11
N ALA A 274 -11.49 16.46 -0.10
CA ALA A 274 -11.52 17.90 -0.35
C ALA A 274 -12.92 18.51 -0.12
N GLN A 275 -13.97 17.86 -0.63
CA GLN A 275 -15.36 18.26 -0.46
C GLN A 275 -15.75 18.29 1.04
N ILE A 276 -15.44 17.21 1.77
CA ILE A 276 -15.72 17.08 3.20
C ILE A 276 -15.00 18.19 3.99
N SER A 277 -13.70 18.39 3.71
CA SER A 277 -12.91 19.44 4.39
C SER A 277 -13.45 20.83 4.10
N GLY A 278 -13.81 21.11 2.85
CA GLY A 278 -14.41 22.39 2.46
C GLY A 278 -15.73 22.67 3.16
N HIS A 279 -16.57 21.64 3.33
CA HIS A 279 -17.86 21.77 4.01
C HIS A 279 -17.72 22.04 5.51
N TYR A 280 -16.94 21.21 6.22
CA TYR A 280 -16.86 21.27 7.68
C TYR A 280 -15.92 22.35 8.22
N LEU A 281 -14.82 22.64 7.52
CA LEU A 281 -13.77 23.54 8.00
C LEU A 281 -13.65 24.83 7.17
N GLY A 282 -14.45 24.95 6.11
CA GLY A 282 -14.44 26.10 5.22
C GLY A 282 -13.09 26.30 4.51
N ARG A 283 -12.88 27.48 3.94
CA ARG A 283 -11.71 27.81 3.11
C ARG A 283 -10.37 27.75 3.87
N ALA A 284 -10.37 28.22 5.13
CA ALA A 284 -9.16 28.18 5.96
C ALA A 284 -8.74 26.73 6.29
N GLY A 285 -9.70 25.88 6.63
CA GLY A 285 -9.46 24.47 6.89
C GLY A 285 -8.96 23.72 5.65
N SER A 286 -9.56 23.98 4.48
CA SER A 286 -9.09 23.42 3.22
C SER A 286 -7.64 23.79 2.90
N LEU A 287 -7.24 25.03 3.19
CA LEU A 287 -5.86 25.48 3.01
C LEU A 287 -4.89 24.75 3.95
N VAL A 288 -5.24 24.61 5.22
CA VAL A 288 -4.41 23.86 6.19
C VAL A 288 -4.29 22.40 5.78
N LEU A 289 -5.38 21.77 5.35
CA LEU A 289 -5.35 20.40 4.82
C LEU A 289 -4.45 20.30 3.60
N ALA A 290 -4.55 21.23 2.66
CA ALA A 290 -3.74 21.29 1.44
C ALA A 290 -2.24 21.30 1.75
N VAL A 291 -1.81 22.17 2.65
CA VAL A 291 -0.41 22.31 3.06
C VAL A 291 0.06 21.03 3.76
N THR A 292 -0.70 20.54 4.73
CA THR A 292 -0.30 19.39 5.54
C THR A 292 -0.28 18.08 4.73
N ILE A 293 -1.24 17.87 3.84
CA ILE A 293 -1.24 16.67 2.96
C ILE A 293 -0.11 16.73 1.95
N THR A 294 0.18 17.90 1.38
CA THR A 294 1.30 18.10 0.45
C THR A 294 2.62 17.77 1.13
N CYS A 295 2.83 18.24 2.36
CA CYS A 295 4.03 17.94 3.11
C CYS A 295 4.14 16.45 3.50
N ALA A 296 3.03 15.81 3.88
CA ALA A 296 3.00 14.38 4.15
C ALA A 296 3.33 13.56 2.89
N CYS A 297 2.75 13.94 1.75
CA CYS A 297 3.01 13.31 0.46
C CYS A 297 4.45 13.53 -0.04
N LEU A 298 5.01 14.72 0.17
CA LEU A 298 6.43 15.01 -0.13
C LEU A 298 7.35 14.07 0.65
N LYS A 299 7.12 13.93 1.97
CA LYS A 299 7.89 12.99 2.80
C LYS A 299 7.83 11.56 2.26
N THR A 300 6.63 11.09 1.94
CA THR A 300 6.43 9.73 1.41
C THR A 300 7.14 9.58 0.05
N ALA A 301 7.00 10.54 -0.85
CA ALA A 301 7.65 10.50 -2.16
C ALA A 301 9.18 10.48 -2.04
N ILE A 302 9.77 11.31 -1.17
CA ILE A 302 11.21 11.34 -0.90
C ILE A 302 11.68 9.98 -0.34
N GLY A 303 10.95 9.44 0.63
CA GLY A 303 11.24 8.13 1.22
C GLY A 303 11.20 7.00 0.19
N LEU A 304 10.20 6.99 -0.69
CA LEU A 304 10.06 5.99 -1.74
C LEU A 304 11.14 6.12 -2.82
N VAL A 305 11.45 7.34 -3.30
CA VAL A 305 12.55 7.56 -4.25
C VAL A 305 13.86 7.05 -3.66
N THR A 306 14.12 7.38 -2.38
CA THR A 306 15.35 6.96 -1.69
C THR A 306 15.40 5.44 -1.56
N SER A 307 14.33 4.80 -1.07
CA SER A 307 14.29 3.34 -0.85
C SER A 307 14.39 2.56 -2.16
N CYS A 308 13.67 2.99 -3.20
CA CYS A 308 13.72 2.33 -4.51
C CYS A 308 15.11 2.47 -5.16
N SER A 309 15.72 3.66 -5.07
CA SER A 309 17.06 3.92 -5.62
C SER A 309 18.14 3.11 -4.89
N ASP A 310 18.06 3.00 -3.57
CA ASP A 310 18.96 2.16 -2.78
C ASP A 310 18.78 0.68 -3.12
N ALA A 311 17.54 0.20 -3.17
CA ALA A 311 17.24 -1.19 -3.52
C ALA A 311 17.77 -1.56 -4.91
N PHE A 312 17.55 -0.71 -5.92
CA PHE A 312 18.05 -0.96 -7.27
C PHE A 312 19.57 -0.88 -7.38
N SER A 313 20.21 0.04 -6.65
CA SER A 313 21.67 0.12 -6.64
C SER A 313 22.31 -1.12 -5.99
N ARG A 314 21.68 -1.72 -4.98
CA ARG A 314 22.10 -2.98 -4.36
C ARG A 314 21.83 -4.20 -5.24
N MET A 315 20.65 -4.26 -5.88
CA MET A 315 20.28 -5.35 -6.78
C MET A 315 21.16 -5.38 -8.05
N PHE A 316 21.58 -4.21 -8.53
CA PHE A 316 22.37 -4.06 -9.75
C PHE A 316 23.70 -3.32 -9.49
N PRO A 317 24.65 -3.93 -8.76
CA PRO A 317 25.88 -3.24 -8.33
C PRO A 317 26.81 -2.82 -9.47
N LYS A 318 26.68 -3.44 -10.66
CA LYS A 318 27.38 -3.06 -11.89
C LYS A 318 26.58 -2.11 -12.78
N GLY A 319 25.36 -1.73 -12.35
CA GLY A 319 24.45 -0.86 -13.10
C GLY A 319 24.62 0.62 -12.77
N LEU A 320 23.51 1.33 -12.70
CA LEU A 320 23.49 2.75 -12.43
C LEU A 320 23.76 3.07 -10.96
N SER A 321 24.33 4.24 -10.72
CA SER A 321 24.53 4.74 -9.35
C SER A 321 23.19 5.11 -8.68
N TYR A 322 23.17 5.18 -7.35
CA TYR A 322 22.02 5.66 -6.56
C TYR A 322 21.46 6.99 -7.14
N ARG A 323 22.34 7.95 -7.43
CA ARG A 323 21.92 9.26 -7.97
C ARG A 323 21.22 9.14 -9.32
N ALA A 324 21.72 8.29 -10.21
CA ALA A 324 21.11 8.05 -11.52
C ALA A 324 19.72 7.39 -11.37
N TRP A 325 19.58 6.40 -10.49
CA TRP A 325 18.28 5.79 -10.18
C TRP A 325 17.30 6.80 -9.60
N ALA A 326 17.74 7.65 -8.66
CA ALA A 326 16.89 8.69 -8.06
C ALA A 326 16.37 9.69 -9.11
N VAL A 327 17.21 10.11 -10.05
CA VAL A 327 16.80 10.97 -11.18
C VAL A 327 15.80 10.25 -12.06
N ILE A 328 16.08 9.02 -12.49
CA ILE A 328 15.21 8.24 -13.38
C ILE A 328 13.83 8.05 -12.72
N PHE A 329 13.80 7.61 -11.47
CA PHE A 329 12.53 7.35 -10.77
C PHE A 329 11.74 8.62 -10.55
N THR A 330 12.39 9.74 -10.25
CA THR A 330 11.71 11.03 -10.09
C THR A 330 11.15 11.52 -11.43
N VAL A 331 11.90 11.43 -12.52
CA VAL A 331 11.43 11.85 -13.86
C VAL A 331 10.28 10.98 -14.34
N LEU A 332 10.39 9.66 -14.20
CA LEU A 332 9.29 8.75 -14.55
C LEU A 332 8.02 9.05 -13.72
N SER A 333 8.17 9.29 -12.41
CA SER A 333 7.06 9.65 -11.54
C SER A 333 6.42 10.98 -11.94
N PHE A 334 7.21 11.96 -12.30
CA PHE A 334 6.74 13.24 -12.84
C PHE A 334 5.89 13.04 -14.10
N LEU A 335 6.39 12.28 -15.07
CA LEU A 335 5.65 12.01 -16.31
C LEU A 335 4.31 11.32 -16.03
N ILE A 336 4.32 10.30 -15.18
CA ILE A 336 3.13 9.53 -14.83
C ILE A 336 2.12 10.37 -14.02
N SER A 337 2.58 11.27 -13.15
CA SER A 337 1.68 12.10 -12.34
C SER A 337 0.77 13.00 -13.20
N ASN A 338 1.20 13.37 -14.40
CA ASN A 338 0.40 14.22 -15.29
C ASN A 338 -0.79 13.50 -15.96
N PHE A 339 -0.95 12.18 -15.74
CA PHE A 339 -2.18 11.48 -16.10
C PHE A 339 -3.35 11.74 -15.13
N GLY A 340 -3.07 12.29 -13.96
CA GLY A 340 -4.08 12.57 -12.92
C GLY A 340 -4.36 11.38 -11.99
N LEU A 341 -4.97 11.69 -10.83
CA LEU A 341 -5.15 10.71 -9.74
C LEU A 341 -6.01 9.51 -10.14
N SER A 342 -7.18 9.74 -10.73
CA SER A 342 -8.13 8.68 -11.11
C SER A 342 -7.53 7.67 -12.08
N LYS A 343 -6.79 8.15 -13.10
CA LYS A 343 -6.14 7.26 -14.06
C LYS A 343 -5.03 6.43 -13.40
N ILE A 344 -4.22 7.05 -12.54
CA ILE A 344 -3.17 6.31 -11.80
C ILE A 344 -3.79 5.20 -10.97
N ILE A 345 -4.89 5.45 -10.27
CA ILE A 345 -5.61 4.43 -9.49
C ILE A 345 -6.11 3.31 -10.40
N SER A 346 -6.78 3.65 -11.51
CA SER A 346 -7.33 2.66 -12.44
C SER A 346 -6.27 1.76 -13.07
N TYR A 347 -5.12 2.30 -13.44
CA TYR A 347 -4.03 1.52 -14.04
C TYR A 347 -3.19 0.76 -13.01
N SER A 348 -3.19 1.18 -11.74
CA SER A 348 -2.47 0.44 -10.69
C SER A 348 -3.20 -0.84 -10.28
N LEU A 349 -4.53 -0.84 -10.27
CA LEU A 349 -5.33 -1.95 -9.76
C LEU A 349 -5.03 -3.30 -10.42
N PRO A 350 -4.93 -3.44 -11.76
CA PRO A 350 -4.58 -4.71 -12.39
C PRO A 350 -3.24 -5.28 -11.90
N LEU A 351 -2.23 -4.41 -11.78
CA LEU A 351 -0.91 -4.84 -11.31
C LEU A 351 -0.93 -5.19 -9.81
N LEU A 352 -1.72 -4.49 -9.00
CA LEU A 352 -1.91 -4.82 -7.59
C LEU A 352 -2.60 -6.18 -7.43
N LEU A 353 -3.63 -6.48 -8.23
CA LEU A 353 -4.31 -7.78 -8.23
C LEU A 353 -3.38 -8.95 -8.63
N PHE A 354 -2.30 -8.66 -9.35
CA PHE A 354 -1.24 -9.62 -9.62
C PHE A 354 -0.23 -9.74 -8.47
N LEU A 355 0.25 -8.60 -7.96
CA LEU A 355 1.35 -8.59 -6.98
C LEU A 355 0.90 -8.97 -5.56
N TYR A 356 -0.31 -8.58 -5.13
CA TYR A 356 -0.77 -8.84 -3.77
C TYR A 356 -0.93 -10.32 -3.44
N PRO A 357 -1.53 -11.17 -4.29
CA PRO A 357 -1.54 -12.62 -4.06
C PRO A 357 -0.14 -13.20 -3.85
N LEU A 358 0.82 -12.79 -4.67
CA LEU A 358 2.21 -13.25 -4.56
C LEU A 358 2.88 -12.73 -3.28
N ALA A 359 2.62 -11.48 -2.90
CA ALA A 359 3.13 -10.90 -1.66
C ALA A 359 2.53 -11.58 -0.43
N ILE A 360 1.20 -11.77 -0.39
CA ILE A 360 0.49 -12.41 0.72
C ILE A 360 0.97 -13.85 0.91
N THR A 361 1.04 -14.63 -0.16
CA THR A 361 1.52 -16.02 -0.08
C THR A 361 2.98 -16.08 0.35
N LEU A 362 3.85 -15.20 -0.14
CA LEU A 362 5.23 -15.12 0.29
C LEU A 362 5.37 -14.76 1.78
N ILE A 363 4.57 -13.80 2.27
CA ILE A 363 4.50 -13.42 3.68
C ILE A 363 4.08 -14.62 4.55
N LEU A 364 3.02 -15.31 4.17
CA LEU A 364 2.53 -16.47 4.92
C LEU A 364 3.57 -17.61 4.92
N LEU A 365 4.16 -17.93 3.78
CA LEU A 365 5.22 -18.93 3.68
C LEU A 365 6.45 -18.55 4.52
N ALA A 366 6.78 -17.28 4.63
CA ALA A 366 7.89 -16.79 5.45
C ALA A 366 7.58 -16.93 6.94
N LEU A 367 6.37 -16.59 7.37
CA LEU A 367 5.95 -16.67 8.78
C LEU A 367 5.81 -18.11 9.26
N PHE A 368 5.24 -18.99 8.45
CA PHE A 368 5.03 -20.40 8.77
C PHE A 368 6.12 -21.33 8.26
N GLY A 369 7.20 -20.78 7.68
CA GLY A 369 8.27 -21.53 7.04
C GLY A 369 8.97 -22.55 7.93
N ASN A 370 9.01 -22.33 9.25
CA ASN A 370 9.59 -23.26 10.22
C ASN A 370 8.86 -24.60 10.24
N LEU A 371 7.54 -24.65 9.91
CA LEU A 371 6.76 -25.89 9.88
C LEU A 371 7.22 -26.88 8.80
N PHE A 372 7.82 -26.38 7.75
CA PHE A 372 8.36 -27.16 6.64
C PHE A 372 9.84 -26.87 6.36
N HIS A 373 10.58 -26.43 7.37
CA HIS A 373 12.03 -26.13 7.33
C HIS A 373 12.42 -25.20 6.17
N HIS A 374 11.55 -24.27 5.79
CA HIS A 374 11.75 -23.36 4.64
C HIS A 374 12.07 -24.11 3.32
N ASP A 375 11.52 -25.33 3.13
CA ASP A 375 11.81 -26.13 1.91
C ASP A 375 11.37 -25.37 0.65
N ARG A 376 12.31 -25.24 -0.27
CA ARG A 376 12.09 -24.56 -1.55
C ARG A 376 10.94 -25.16 -2.36
N ALA A 377 10.67 -26.46 -2.25
CA ALA A 377 9.58 -27.10 -2.98
C ALA A 377 8.22 -26.48 -2.63
N VAL A 378 7.99 -26.18 -1.33
CA VAL A 378 6.76 -25.52 -0.85
C VAL A 378 6.66 -24.11 -1.41
N TYR A 379 7.74 -23.32 -1.31
CA TYR A 379 7.78 -21.94 -1.87
C TYR A 379 7.47 -21.94 -3.37
N VAL A 380 8.12 -22.80 -4.14
CA VAL A 380 7.95 -22.85 -5.60
C VAL A 380 6.53 -23.29 -5.97
N SER A 381 6.01 -24.35 -5.35
CA SER A 381 4.66 -24.84 -5.66
C SER A 381 3.58 -23.80 -5.37
N VAL A 382 3.59 -23.21 -4.18
CA VAL A 382 2.60 -22.17 -3.83
C VAL A 382 2.70 -20.98 -4.78
N THR A 383 3.92 -20.48 -5.01
CA THR A 383 4.13 -19.31 -5.88
C THR A 383 3.71 -19.57 -7.32
N ALA A 384 4.00 -20.76 -7.87
CA ALA A 384 3.63 -21.09 -9.24
C ALA A 384 2.10 -21.11 -9.43
N PHE A 385 1.38 -21.81 -8.55
CA PHE A 385 -0.09 -21.87 -8.62
C PHE A 385 -0.73 -20.51 -8.38
N THR A 386 -0.22 -19.74 -7.42
CA THR A 386 -0.69 -18.37 -7.15
C THR A 386 -0.44 -17.45 -8.34
N CYS A 387 0.74 -17.53 -8.97
CA CYS A 387 1.11 -16.70 -10.11
C CYS A 387 0.18 -16.92 -11.30
N ILE A 388 -0.13 -18.17 -11.62
CA ILE A 388 -1.05 -18.52 -12.72
C ILE A 388 -2.44 -17.91 -12.44
N ALA A 389 -2.97 -18.07 -11.23
CA ALA A 389 -4.28 -17.53 -10.87
C ALA A 389 -4.29 -15.99 -10.86
N ALA A 390 -3.24 -15.37 -10.31
CA ALA A 390 -3.11 -13.91 -10.27
C ALA A 390 -2.98 -13.26 -11.67
N LEU A 391 -2.46 -13.99 -12.67
CA LEU A 391 -2.47 -13.53 -14.06
C LEU A 391 -3.90 -13.43 -14.63
N PHE A 392 -4.81 -14.30 -14.23
CA PHE A 392 -6.22 -14.19 -14.63
C PHE A 392 -6.90 -13.00 -13.94
N ASP A 393 -6.63 -12.76 -12.64
CA ASP A 393 -7.14 -11.58 -11.93
C ASP A 393 -6.62 -10.28 -12.56
N LEU A 394 -5.33 -10.23 -12.94
CA LEU A 394 -4.76 -9.12 -13.72
C LEU A 394 -5.51 -8.93 -15.03
N ALA A 395 -5.70 -9.99 -15.82
CA ALA A 395 -6.38 -9.93 -17.11
C ALA A 395 -7.83 -9.43 -16.98
N LYS A 396 -8.55 -9.86 -15.94
CA LYS A 396 -9.91 -9.40 -15.61
C LYS A 396 -9.96 -7.90 -15.35
N ALA A 397 -8.99 -7.38 -14.61
CA ALA A 397 -8.96 -5.98 -14.17
C ALA A 397 -8.42 -5.00 -15.21
N LEU A 398 -7.83 -5.48 -16.32
CA LEU A 398 -7.35 -4.58 -17.37
C LEU A 398 -8.47 -3.72 -17.94
N PRO A 399 -8.19 -2.46 -18.32
CA PRO A 399 -9.13 -1.61 -19.04
C PRO A 399 -9.71 -2.29 -20.29
N ALA A 400 -10.99 -2.03 -20.59
CA ALA A 400 -11.73 -2.71 -21.65
C ALA A 400 -11.01 -2.67 -23.03
N ASN A 401 -10.43 -1.52 -23.38
CA ASN A 401 -9.67 -1.34 -24.60
C ASN A 401 -8.45 -2.28 -24.69
N LEU A 402 -7.75 -2.51 -23.59
CA LEU A 402 -6.62 -3.43 -23.54
C LEU A 402 -7.06 -4.89 -23.54
N LYS A 403 -8.15 -5.23 -22.85
CA LYS A 403 -8.72 -6.59 -22.89
C LYS A 403 -9.10 -7.00 -24.30
N THR A 404 -9.80 -6.13 -25.01
CA THR A 404 -10.21 -6.39 -26.40
C THR A 404 -9.00 -6.47 -27.34
N ALA A 405 -8.03 -5.54 -27.20
CA ALA A 405 -6.82 -5.55 -28.03
C ALA A 405 -5.96 -6.81 -27.84
N LEU A 406 -5.95 -7.38 -26.64
CA LEU A 406 -5.20 -8.60 -26.28
C LEU A 406 -6.03 -9.88 -26.39
N HIS A 407 -7.27 -9.79 -26.84
CA HIS A 407 -8.21 -10.93 -26.97
C HIS A 407 -8.38 -11.75 -25.67
N LEU A 408 -8.42 -11.07 -24.51
CA LEU A 408 -8.43 -11.73 -23.20
C LEU A 408 -9.81 -12.18 -22.71
N ASP A 409 -10.88 -11.81 -23.39
CA ASP A 409 -12.25 -12.11 -22.94
C ASP A 409 -12.49 -13.63 -22.83
N GLY A 410 -11.98 -14.41 -23.76
CA GLY A 410 -12.05 -15.89 -23.70
C GLY A 410 -11.26 -16.48 -22.53
N VAL A 411 -10.11 -15.88 -22.20
CA VAL A 411 -9.25 -16.31 -21.09
C VAL A 411 -9.94 -15.98 -19.74
N VAL A 412 -10.53 -14.80 -19.62
CA VAL A 412 -11.30 -14.39 -18.44
C VAL A 412 -12.51 -15.29 -18.26
N GLY A 413 -13.31 -15.54 -19.33
CA GLY A 413 -14.47 -16.42 -19.27
C GLY A 413 -14.14 -17.88 -18.92
N LEU A 414 -12.92 -18.37 -19.26
CA LEU A 414 -12.44 -19.66 -18.81
C LEU A 414 -12.12 -19.65 -17.31
N ALA A 415 -11.45 -18.58 -16.83
CA ALA A 415 -11.11 -18.43 -15.43
C ALA A 415 -12.37 -18.34 -14.54
N GLU A 416 -13.41 -17.65 -14.96
CA GLU A 416 -14.72 -17.57 -14.28
C GLU A 416 -15.36 -18.95 -14.04
N LYS A 417 -15.15 -19.90 -14.97
CA LYS A 417 -15.69 -21.26 -14.86
C LYS A 417 -14.85 -22.18 -13.97
N ILE A 418 -13.55 -21.93 -13.86
CA ILE A 418 -12.60 -22.86 -13.22
C ILE A 418 -12.18 -22.39 -11.83
N LEU A 419 -12.03 -21.07 -11.63
CA LEU A 419 -11.51 -20.51 -10.38
C LEU A 419 -12.65 -20.06 -9.47
N PRO A 420 -12.86 -20.73 -8.32
CA PRO A 420 -13.81 -20.26 -7.33
C PRO A 420 -13.37 -18.91 -6.77
N PHE A 421 -14.33 -18.07 -6.41
CA PHE A 421 -14.10 -16.72 -5.89
C PHE A 421 -13.45 -15.74 -6.88
N PHE A 422 -13.36 -16.12 -8.16
CA PHE A 422 -12.79 -15.25 -9.18
C PHE A 422 -13.59 -13.96 -9.37
N ASP A 423 -14.93 -14.04 -9.23
CA ASP A 423 -15.82 -12.86 -9.33
C ASP A 423 -15.45 -11.76 -8.35
N ILE A 424 -14.99 -12.12 -7.17
CA ILE A 424 -14.56 -11.21 -6.09
C ILE A 424 -13.06 -10.99 -6.04
N SER A 425 -12.33 -11.32 -7.13
CA SER A 425 -10.87 -11.17 -7.27
C SER A 425 -10.04 -11.90 -6.18
N LEU A 426 -10.56 -13.03 -5.71
CA LEU A 426 -9.90 -13.97 -4.79
C LEU A 426 -9.69 -15.34 -5.45
N GLY A 427 -9.70 -15.41 -6.77
CA GLY A 427 -9.50 -16.64 -7.54
C GLY A 427 -8.17 -17.35 -7.28
N TRP A 428 -7.19 -16.64 -6.72
CA TRP A 428 -5.88 -17.17 -6.39
C TRP A 428 -5.84 -18.03 -5.11
N VAL A 429 -6.85 -17.92 -4.21
CA VAL A 429 -6.81 -18.55 -2.88
C VAL A 429 -6.79 -20.07 -2.98
N LEU A 430 -7.69 -20.66 -3.77
CA LEU A 430 -7.74 -22.13 -3.93
C LEU A 430 -6.48 -22.67 -4.65
N PRO A 431 -6.01 -22.10 -5.77
CA PRO A 431 -4.73 -22.50 -6.37
C PRO A 431 -3.55 -22.41 -5.40
N ALA A 432 -3.45 -21.35 -4.60
CA ALA A 432 -2.41 -21.23 -3.59
C ALA A 432 -2.46 -22.38 -2.56
N PHE A 433 -3.66 -22.74 -2.11
CA PHE A 433 -3.85 -23.87 -1.20
C PHE A 433 -3.47 -25.22 -1.86
N VAL A 434 -3.86 -25.45 -3.10
CA VAL A 434 -3.44 -26.64 -3.87
C VAL A 434 -1.91 -26.69 -3.99
N GLY A 435 -1.28 -25.55 -4.30
CA GLY A 435 0.17 -25.42 -4.34
C GLY A 435 0.83 -25.74 -3.00
N LEU A 436 0.22 -25.35 -1.88
CA LEU A 436 0.69 -25.65 -0.54
C LEU A 436 0.64 -27.17 -0.26
N VAL A 437 -0.50 -27.80 -0.54
CA VAL A 437 -0.66 -29.25 -0.35
C VAL A 437 0.36 -30.03 -1.18
N LEU A 438 0.50 -29.70 -2.46
CA LEU A 438 1.48 -30.36 -3.36
C LEU A 438 2.91 -30.14 -2.88
N GLY A 439 3.25 -28.91 -2.48
CA GLY A 439 4.57 -28.58 -1.94
C GLY A 439 4.91 -29.37 -0.69
N LEU A 440 3.95 -29.51 0.24
CA LEU A 440 4.11 -30.32 1.45
C LEU A 440 4.26 -31.82 1.13
N ILE A 441 3.50 -32.38 0.20
CA ILE A 441 3.66 -33.76 -0.24
C ILE A 441 5.08 -33.97 -0.78
N ILE A 442 5.56 -33.08 -1.64
CA ILE A 442 6.93 -33.19 -2.19
C ILE A 442 7.97 -33.10 -1.04
N HIS A 443 7.77 -32.21 -0.08
CA HIS A 443 8.65 -32.08 1.08
C HIS A 443 8.74 -33.39 1.88
N PHE A 444 7.60 -34.00 2.23
CA PHE A 444 7.55 -35.23 3.01
C PHE A 444 8.13 -36.43 2.25
N VAL A 445 7.84 -36.56 0.95
CA VAL A 445 8.41 -37.64 0.11
C VAL A 445 9.95 -37.51 0.01
N LYS A 446 10.48 -36.30 -0.12
CA LYS A 446 11.93 -36.08 -0.10
C LYS A 446 12.56 -36.45 1.25
N LYS A 447 11.90 -36.10 2.35
CA LYS A 447 12.39 -36.41 3.70
C LYS A 447 12.44 -37.92 3.96
N GLN A 448 11.43 -38.67 3.48
CA GLN A 448 11.41 -40.13 3.59
C GLN A 448 12.51 -40.80 2.76
N LYS A 449 12.91 -40.25 1.59
CA LYS A 449 13.99 -40.80 0.77
C LYS A 449 15.39 -40.45 1.30
N ALA A 450 15.51 -39.45 2.20
CA ALA A 450 16.77 -39.03 2.81
C ALA A 450 17.02 -39.65 4.19
N ALA A 451 15.99 -40.26 4.80
CA ALA A 451 16.07 -41.07 6.03
C ALA A 451 16.29 -42.56 5.69
#